data_16f58d54db1d9e4a36be28e667b659fe
#
_entry.id   16f58d54db1d9e4a36be28e667b659fe
#
_cell.length_a   1.000
_cell.length_b   1.000
_cell.length_c   1.000
_cell.angle_alpha   90.00
_cell.angle_beta   90.00
_cell.angle_gamma   90.00
#
_symmetry.space_group_name_H-M   'P 1'
#
loop_
_entity.id
_entity.type
_entity.pdbx_description
1 polymer ?
#
loop_
_entity_poly.entity_id
_entity_poly.type
_entity_poly.pdbx_seq_one_letter_code
_entity_poly.pdbx_strand_id
1 'polypeptide(L)'
;MHTYDEAPVVPILYPQVVGCVIMGWISYNKQELASRFPNLLVGLSTGLCGSITTFSSFTLLTYQEFSGLGLTRRSPINNIIAGLALIGLTIGMSSISLATGLHVASLFPVLNLQALEPATKAKLDSLQSRLESCLGDIWIPLVLCLIVYISGVGVVIAGVSTTSIAFTLLFSPFGTLIRYILSQYNGLYSTFPIGTFLVNVVGSMILIGIYILKTISVSGSVPCAVLVGLADGFCGCLTTISTFAMELSLLPVRSSYIYCLASICMSQFLGMLIAGTWAWYSPVAALQPTCIA
;
A
#
# COMPACT_ATOMS: atom_id res chain seq x y z
N MET A 1 4.49 -0.88 26.15
CA MET A 1 3.10 -0.40 26.08
C MET A 1 3.08 1.06 25.64
N HIS A 2 3.71 1.36 24.51
CA HIS A 2 3.93 2.76 24.14
C HIS A 2 3.31 3.21 22.81
N THR A 3 2.59 2.36 22.12
CA THR A 3 2.08 2.72 20.79
C THR A 3 0.57 2.68 20.66
N TYR A 4 -0.15 2.34 21.74
CA TYR A 4 -1.62 2.23 21.67
C TYR A 4 -2.34 3.04 22.76
N ASP A 5 -1.62 3.88 23.50
CA ASP A 5 -2.21 4.59 24.65
C ASP A 5 -3.33 5.57 24.26
N GLU A 6 -3.50 5.90 22.98
CA GLU A 6 -4.55 6.81 22.52
C GLU A 6 -5.36 6.29 21.31
N ALA A 7 -4.89 5.27 20.60
CA ALA A 7 -5.62 4.73 19.45
C ALA A 7 -6.31 3.40 19.80
N PRO A 8 -7.66 3.32 19.70
CA PRO A 8 -8.40 2.11 20.02
C PRO A 8 -8.11 0.93 19.08
N VAL A 9 -7.44 1.18 17.96
CA VAL A 9 -7.14 0.20 16.91
C VAL A 9 -5.72 0.41 16.39
N VAL A 10 -5.09 -0.67 15.90
CA VAL A 10 -3.77 -0.62 15.27
C VAL A 10 -3.76 0.40 14.12
N PRO A 11 -2.92 1.44 14.15
CA PRO A 11 -2.99 2.57 13.21
C PRO A 11 -2.96 2.18 11.73
N ILE A 12 -2.26 1.09 11.38
CA ILE A 12 -2.17 0.61 10.00
C ILE A 12 -3.53 0.15 9.43
N LEU A 13 -4.51 -0.19 10.26
CA LEU A 13 -5.82 -0.65 9.78
C LEU A 13 -6.64 0.49 9.14
N TYR A 14 -6.46 1.74 9.58
CA TYR A 14 -7.22 2.86 9.01
C TYR A 14 -6.98 3.04 7.51
N PRO A 15 -5.74 3.19 7.01
CA PRO A 15 -5.50 3.28 5.58
C PRO A 15 -5.90 1.99 4.83
N GLN A 16 -5.76 0.81 5.43
CA GLN A 16 -6.22 -0.44 4.81
C GLN A 16 -7.74 -0.43 4.59
N VAL A 17 -8.52 -0.06 5.60
CA VAL A 17 -9.98 0.05 5.52
C VAL A 17 -10.38 1.04 4.43
N VAL A 18 -9.86 2.27 4.48
CA VAL A 18 -10.20 3.33 3.51
C VAL A 18 -9.86 2.89 2.08
N GLY A 19 -8.64 2.42 1.85
CA GLY A 19 -8.20 2.00 0.52
C GLY A 19 -8.98 0.81 -0.02
N CYS A 20 -9.38 -0.15 0.84
CA CYS A 20 -10.20 -1.29 0.44
C CYS A 20 -11.65 -0.92 0.15
N VAL A 21 -12.26 0.02 0.91
CA VAL A 21 -13.61 0.53 0.59
C VAL A 21 -13.61 1.22 -0.77
N ILE A 22 -12.64 2.10 -1.03
CA ILE A 22 -12.52 2.79 -2.33
C ILE A 22 -12.29 1.76 -3.45
N MET A 23 -11.43 0.75 -3.24
CA MET A 23 -11.18 -0.31 -4.20
C MET A 23 -12.47 -1.10 -4.51
N GLY A 24 -13.29 -1.41 -3.52
CA GLY A 24 -14.56 -2.09 -3.70
C GLY A 24 -15.53 -1.26 -4.57
N TRP A 25 -15.63 0.05 -4.29
CA TRP A 25 -16.44 0.96 -5.09
C TRP A 25 -15.96 1.05 -6.55
N ILE A 26 -14.65 1.16 -6.77
CA ILE A 26 -14.05 1.18 -8.11
C ILE A 26 -14.34 -0.13 -8.84
N SER A 27 -14.22 -1.25 -8.15
CA SER A 27 -14.41 -2.59 -8.72
C SER A 27 -15.84 -2.83 -9.19
N TYR A 28 -16.82 -2.34 -8.45
CA TYR A 28 -18.22 -2.39 -8.87
C TYR A 28 -18.46 -1.61 -10.17
N ASN A 29 -17.87 -0.41 -10.27
CA ASN A 29 -18.03 0.48 -11.41
C ASN A 29 -16.98 0.26 -12.51
N LYS A 30 -16.20 -0.84 -12.45
CA LYS A 30 -15.03 -1.09 -13.31
C LYS A 30 -15.38 -1.03 -14.81
N GLN A 31 -16.50 -1.62 -15.23
CA GLN A 31 -16.87 -1.65 -16.64
C GLN A 31 -17.17 -0.25 -17.17
N GLU A 32 -17.92 0.54 -16.42
CA GLU A 32 -18.26 1.92 -16.79
C GLU A 32 -17.00 2.81 -16.81
N LEU A 33 -16.16 2.70 -15.77
CA LEU A 33 -14.90 3.45 -15.70
C LEU A 33 -13.92 3.02 -16.81
N ALA A 34 -13.82 1.73 -17.12
CA ALA A 34 -12.94 1.24 -18.17
C ALA A 34 -13.36 1.69 -19.57
N SER A 35 -14.68 1.78 -19.83
CA SER A 35 -15.20 2.22 -21.13
C SER A 35 -15.03 3.70 -21.38
N ARG A 36 -15.06 4.54 -20.33
CA ARG A 36 -15.03 5.99 -20.43
C ARG A 36 -13.71 6.62 -20.03
N PHE A 37 -13.13 6.16 -18.94
CA PHE A 37 -11.95 6.75 -18.32
C PHE A 37 -10.91 5.66 -17.92
N PRO A 38 -10.34 4.92 -18.91
CA PRO A 38 -9.43 3.81 -18.62
C PRO A 38 -8.20 4.25 -17.81
N ASN A 39 -7.64 5.41 -18.09
CA ASN A 39 -6.50 5.96 -17.36
C ASN A 39 -6.87 6.34 -15.91
N LEU A 40 -8.08 6.88 -15.69
CA LEU A 40 -8.60 7.18 -14.36
C LEU A 40 -8.82 5.89 -13.54
N LEU A 41 -9.35 4.84 -14.16
CA LEU A 41 -9.51 3.53 -13.52
C LEU A 41 -8.16 3.02 -12.98
N VAL A 42 -7.11 3.05 -13.81
CA VAL A 42 -5.76 2.65 -13.40
C VAL A 42 -5.21 3.57 -12.31
N GLY A 43 -5.37 4.89 -12.47
CA GLY A 43 -4.94 5.88 -11.50
C GLY A 43 -5.60 5.70 -10.13
N LEU A 44 -6.90 5.41 -10.09
CA LEU A 44 -7.63 5.19 -8.85
C LEU A 44 -7.34 3.82 -8.23
N SER A 45 -7.38 2.74 -9.01
CA SER A 45 -7.20 1.38 -8.48
C SER A 45 -5.73 1.09 -8.15
N THR A 46 -4.86 1.17 -9.15
CA THR A 46 -3.43 0.89 -8.96
C THR A 46 -2.71 2.07 -8.31
N GLY A 47 -2.98 3.30 -8.73
CA GLY A 47 -2.36 4.49 -8.16
C GLY A 47 -2.82 4.74 -6.72
N LEU A 48 -4.05 5.24 -6.54
CA LEU A 48 -4.53 5.72 -5.25
C LEU A 48 -4.72 4.60 -4.22
N CYS A 49 -5.59 3.62 -4.50
CA CYS A 49 -5.90 2.56 -3.53
C CYS A 49 -4.66 1.75 -3.16
N GLY A 50 -3.83 1.43 -4.17
CA GLY A 50 -2.61 0.71 -3.92
C GLY A 50 -1.56 1.49 -3.13
N SER A 51 -1.54 2.82 -3.19
CA SER A 51 -0.60 3.65 -2.42
C SER A 51 -1.10 4.00 -1.03
N ILE A 52 -2.42 4.00 -0.79
CA ILE A 52 -3.00 4.15 0.55
C ILE A 52 -2.78 2.88 1.37
N THR A 53 -2.86 1.70 0.74
CA THR A 53 -2.73 0.41 1.42
C THR A 53 -1.34 -0.17 1.24
N THR A 54 -0.78 -0.78 2.29
CA THR A 54 0.58 -1.31 2.26
C THR A 54 0.66 -2.71 2.87
N PHE A 55 1.21 -3.67 2.10
CA PHE A 55 1.46 -5.02 2.58
C PHE A 55 2.78 -5.11 3.34
N SER A 56 3.79 -4.33 2.96
CA SER A 56 5.11 -4.38 3.60
C SER A 56 5.08 -3.91 5.06
N SER A 57 4.35 -2.84 5.36
CA SER A 57 4.18 -2.36 6.74
C SER A 57 3.39 -3.36 7.59
N PHE A 58 2.37 -4.01 7.01
CA PHE A 58 1.67 -5.12 7.66
C PHE A 58 2.63 -6.28 7.97
N THR A 59 3.49 -6.67 7.03
CA THR A 59 4.48 -7.74 7.21
C THR A 59 5.48 -7.38 8.32
N LEU A 60 6.00 -6.15 8.33
CA LEU A 60 6.95 -5.69 9.35
C LEU A 60 6.31 -5.70 10.75
N LEU A 61 5.10 -5.14 10.90
CA LEU A 61 4.38 -5.13 12.18
C LEU A 61 4.08 -6.56 12.66
N THR A 62 3.64 -7.44 11.77
CA THR A 62 3.39 -8.84 12.10
C THR A 62 4.69 -9.54 12.56
N TYR A 63 5.81 -9.25 11.90
CA TYR A 63 7.12 -9.75 12.32
C TYR A 63 7.50 -9.23 13.72
N GLN A 64 7.28 -7.95 14.00
CA GLN A 64 7.54 -7.34 15.31
C GLN A 64 6.68 -7.99 16.42
N GLU A 65 5.39 -8.27 16.14
CA GLU A 65 4.52 -8.97 17.07
C GLU A 65 5.02 -10.39 17.35
N PHE A 66 5.41 -11.17 16.34
CA PHE A 66 5.94 -12.53 16.52
C PHE A 66 7.27 -12.56 17.27
N SER A 67 8.17 -11.64 16.95
CA SER A 67 9.51 -11.59 17.54
C SER A 67 9.57 -10.92 18.92
N GLY A 68 8.53 -10.13 19.26
CA GLY A 68 8.53 -9.29 20.46
C GLY A 68 9.53 -8.14 20.41
N LEU A 69 10.08 -7.82 19.23
CA LEU A 69 11.03 -6.73 19.03
C LEU A 69 10.34 -5.38 19.20
N GLY A 70 10.88 -4.56 20.10
CA GLY A 70 10.39 -3.19 20.35
C GLY A 70 9.14 -3.11 21.24
N LEU A 71 8.60 -4.24 21.71
CA LEU A 71 7.43 -4.30 22.57
C LEU A 71 7.81 -4.67 24.00
N THR A 72 6.97 -4.33 24.96
CA THR A 72 7.10 -4.78 26.36
C THR A 72 7.17 -6.31 26.41
N ARG A 73 8.02 -6.81 27.31
CA ARG A 73 8.28 -8.25 27.50
C ARG A 73 6.98 -9.04 27.63
N ARG A 74 6.54 -9.67 26.53
CA ARG A 74 5.43 -10.63 26.52
C ARG A 74 5.96 -12.06 26.55
N SER A 75 5.14 -13.01 26.96
CA SER A 75 5.48 -14.42 26.79
C SER A 75 5.51 -14.80 25.30
N PRO A 76 6.33 -15.79 24.88
CA PRO A 76 6.39 -16.24 23.49
C PRO A 76 5.00 -16.63 22.92
N ILE A 77 4.15 -17.24 23.73
CA ILE A 77 2.76 -17.61 23.34
C ILE A 77 1.95 -16.37 23.02
N ASN A 78 2.04 -15.32 23.84
CA ASN A 78 1.32 -14.07 23.61
C ASN A 78 1.80 -13.36 22.34
N ASN A 79 3.10 -13.45 22.00
CA ASN A 79 3.65 -12.93 20.76
C ASN A 79 3.06 -13.66 19.55
N ILE A 80 2.96 -14.98 19.60
CA ILE A 80 2.35 -15.79 18.53
C ILE A 80 0.88 -15.41 18.36
N ILE A 81 0.13 -15.32 19.45
CA ILE A 81 -1.29 -14.94 19.42
C ILE A 81 -1.45 -13.53 18.82
N ALA A 82 -0.62 -12.57 19.24
CA ALA A 82 -0.68 -11.20 18.74
C ALA A 82 -0.39 -11.10 17.24
N GLY A 83 0.63 -11.81 16.75
CA GLY A 83 0.96 -11.87 15.31
C GLY A 83 -0.18 -12.51 14.49
N LEU A 84 -0.75 -13.63 14.98
CA LEU A 84 -1.89 -14.28 14.32
C LEU A 84 -3.14 -13.39 14.34
N ALA A 85 -3.40 -12.69 15.46
CA ALA A 85 -4.51 -11.75 15.57
C ALA A 85 -4.35 -10.58 14.58
N LEU A 86 -3.14 -10.03 14.42
CA LEU A 86 -2.88 -8.96 13.48
C LEU A 86 -3.08 -9.42 12.03
N ILE A 87 -2.67 -10.65 11.68
CA ILE A 87 -2.93 -11.25 10.37
C ILE A 87 -4.45 -11.36 10.14
N GLY A 88 -5.16 -11.97 11.07
CA GLY A 88 -6.61 -12.16 10.98
C GLY A 88 -7.38 -10.84 10.87
N LEU A 89 -7.01 -9.85 11.69
CA LEU A 89 -7.62 -8.51 11.67
C LEU A 89 -7.35 -7.81 10.34
N THR A 90 -6.11 -7.81 9.85
CA THR A 90 -5.76 -7.10 8.60
C THR A 90 -6.48 -7.72 7.42
N ILE A 91 -6.43 -9.03 7.24
CA ILE A 91 -7.09 -9.71 6.13
C ILE A 91 -8.61 -9.62 6.24
N GLY A 92 -9.16 -9.86 7.43
CA GLY A 92 -10.61 -9.79 7.69
C GLY A 92 -11.17 -8.39 7.47
N MET A 93 -10.55 -7.37 8.06
CA MET A 93 -10.98 -5.98 7.90
C MET A 93 -10.86 -5.50 6.45
N SER A 94 -9.77 -5.87 5.76
CA SER A 94 -9.59 -5.51 4.34
C SER A 94 -10.65 -6.16 3.45
N SER A 95 -10.98 -7.43 3.69
CA SER A 95 -12.03 -8.15 2.94
C SER A 95 -13.43 -7.59 3.21
N ILE A 96 -13.76 -7.30 4.48
CA ILE A 96 -15.04 -6.68 4.87
C ILE A 96 -15.14 -5.27 4.27
N SER A 97 -14.06 -4.48 4.31
CA SER A 97 -14.02 -3.13 3.76
C SER A 97 -14.23 -3.13 2.24
N LEU A 98 -13.60 -4.09 1.54
CA LEU A 98 -13.80 -4.29 0.11
C LEU A 98 -15.29 -4.61 -0.19
N ALA A 99 -15.89 -5.55 0.54
CA ALA A 99 -17.30 -5.89 0.40
C ALA A 99 -18.21 -4.69 0.71
N THR A 100 -17.89 -3.91 1.75
CA THR A 100 -18.60 -2.66 2.07
C THR A 100 -18.55 -1.67 0.90
N GLY A 101 -17.39 -1.50 0.27
CA GLY A 101 -17.23 -0.65 -0.92
C GLY A 101 -18.09 -1.11 -2.08
N LEU A 102 -18.18 -2.43 -2.34
CA LEU A 102 -19.08 -3.01 -3.34
C LEU A 102 -20.55 -2.74 -3.01
N HIS A 103 -20.95 -2.93 -1.76
CA HIS A 103 -22.34 -2.67 -1.33
C HIS A 103 -22.71 -1.19 -1.41
N VAL A 104 -21.84 -0.29 -0.96
CA VAL A 104 -22.06 1.16 -1.09
C VAL A 104 -22.21 1.55 -2.55
N ALA A 105 -21.36 1.01 -3.44
CA ALA A 105 -21.47 1.27 -4.88
C ALA A 105 -22.79 0.76 -5.47
N SER A 106 -23.32 -0.36 -4.99
CA SER A 106 -24.62 -0.88 -5.44
C SER A 106 -25.82 -0.01 -4.99
N LEU A 107 -25.70 0.64 -3.83
CA LEU A 107 -26.72 1.57 -3.32
C LEU A 107 -26.65 2.93 -4.02
N PHE A 108 -25.46 3.36 -4.39
CA PHE A 108 -25.20 4.63 -5.09
C PHE A 108 -24.44 4.36 -6.38
N PRO A 109 -25.09 3.72 -7.38
CA PRO A 109 -24.43 3.48 -8.66
C PRO A 109 -24.00 4.83 -9.25
N VAL A 110 -22.76 4.89 -9.73
CA VAL A 110 -22.30 6.04 -10.51
C VAL A 110 -23.30 6.21 -11.63
N LEU A 111 -24.08 7.30 -11.57
CA LEU A 111 -25.13 7.74 -12.48
C LEU A 111 -25.43 6.72 -13.58
N ASN A 112 -26.61 6.10 -13.50
CA ASN A 112 -27.11 5.29 -14.59
C ASN A 112 -27.35 6.23 -15.78
N LEU A 113 -26.28 6.48 -16.55
CA LEU A 113 -26.25 7.44 -17.66
C LEU A 113 -27.16 7.04 -18.80
N GLN A 114 -27.66 5.79 -18.79
CA GLN A 114 -28.70 5.35 -19.71
C GLN A 114 -30.06 5.96 -19.35
N ALA A 115 -30.24 6.37 -18.10
CA ALA A 115 -31.49 7.01 -17.63
C ALA A 115 -31.43 8.55 -17.70
N LEU A 116 -30.34 9.17 -18.13
CA LEU A 116 -30.22 10.62 -18.27
C LEU A 116 -30.89 11.09 -19.57
N GLU A 117 -31.57 12.24 -19.47
CA GLU A 117 -32.11 12.93 -20.64
C GLU A 117 -31.02 13.16 -21.71
N PRO A 118 -31.36 13.06 -23.02
CA PRO A 118 -30.42 13.20 -24.13
C PRO A 118 -29.56 14.48 -24.07
N ALA A 119 -30.15 15.60 -23.62
CA ALA A 119 -29.44 16.88 -23.48
C ALA A 119 -28.37 16.85 -22.39
N THR A 120 -28.62 16.19 -21.27
CA THR A 120 -27.67 16.03 -20.15
C THR A 120 -26.57 15.07 -20.55
N LYS A 121 -26.91 14.02 -21.30
CA LYS A 121 -25.95 13.06 -21.86
C LYS A 121 -25.00 13.75 -22.84
N ALA A 122 -25.50 14.54 -23.78
CA ALA A 122 -24.66 15.29 -24.74
C ALA A 122 -23.71 16.30 -24.05
N LYS A 123 -24.16 16.96 -22.97
CA LYS A 123 -23.33 17.85 -22.18
C LYS A 123 -22.23 17.09 -21.43
N LEU A 124 -22.54 15.90 -20.93
CA LEU A 124 -21.59 15.02 -20.25
C LEU A 124 -20.56 14.46 -21.23
N ASP A 125 -20.98 14.03 -22.43
CA ASP A 125 -20.10 13.54 -23.49
C ASP A 125 -19.17 14.66 -24.00
N SER A 126 -19.64 15.92 -24.04
CA SER A 126 -18.81 17.08 -24.38
C SER A 126 -17.82 17.45 -23.28
N LEU A 127 -18.18 17.29 -22.02
CA LEU A 127 -17.25 17.43 -20.88
C LEU A 127 -16.22 16.30 -20.86
N GLN A 128 -16.67 15.08 -21.15
CA GLN A 128 -15.81 13.92 -21.28
C GLN A 128 -14.78 14.10 -22.38
N SER A 129 -15.18 14.50 -23.58
CA SER A 129 -14.25 14.75 -24.69
C SER A 129 -13.23 15.85 -24.40
N ARG A 130 -13.63 16.89 -23.65
CA ARG A 130 -12.71 17.94 -23.16
C ARG A 130 -11.76 17.40 -22.09
N LEU A 131 -12.24 16.60 -21.14
CA LEU A 131 -11.41 15.95 -20.14
C LEU A 131 -10.45 14.94 -20.77
N GLU A 132 -10.90 14.17 -21.75
CA GLU A 132 -10.04 13.23 -22.49
C GLU A 132 -9.00 13.97 -23.32
N SER A 133 -9.31 15.10 -23.95
CA SER A 133 -8.33 15.93 -24.64
C SER A 133 -7.34 16.55 -23.64
N CYS A 134 -7.77 16.96 -22.46
CA CYS A 134 -6.90 17.50 -21.41
C CYS A 134 -6.07 16.43 -20.68
N LEU A 135 -6.64 15.26 -20.39
CA LEU A 135 -5.98 14.17 -19.67
C LEU A 135 -5.26 13.18 -20.63
N GLY A 136 -5.70 13.14 -21.89
CA GLY A 136 -5.06 12.37 -22.97
C GLY A 136 -3.76 13.02 -23.45
N ASP A 137 -3.62 14.33 -23.30
CA ASP A 137 -2.33 14.98 -23.45
C ASP A 137 -1.41 14.55 -22.30
N ILE A 138 -0.48 13.69 -22.63
CA ILE A 138 0.55 13.17 -21.71
C ILE A 138 1.30 14.28 -20.95
N TRP A 139 1.25 15.50 -21.50
CA TRP A 139 1.92 16.69 -20.96
C TRP A 139 1.32 17.18 -19.65
N ILE A 140 -0.01 17.13 -19.46
CA ILE A 140 -0.65 17.64 -18.22
C ILE A 140 -0.27 16.79 -17.01
N PRO A 141 -0.46 15.45 -17.00
CA PRO A 141 0.00 14.64 -15.89
C PRO A 141 1.54 14.71 -15.71
N LEU A 142 2.33 14.81 -16.79
CA LEU A 142 3.76 15.01 -16.70
C LEU A 142 4.13 16.33 -16.01
N VAL A 143 3.50 17.45 -16.37
CA VAL A 143 3.73 18.75 -15.76
C VAL A 143 3.32 18.74 -14.30
N LEU A 144 2.17 18.14 -13.94
CA LEU A 144 1.75 18.02 -12.55
C LEU A 144 2.72 17.17 -11.73
N CYS A 145 3.17 16.03 -12.26
CA CYS A 145 4.21 15.22 -11.62
C CYS A 145 5.50 16.00 -11.43
N LEU A 146 5.92 16.78 -12.44
CA LEU A 146 7.11 17.60 -12.38
C LEU A 146 7.01 18.71 -11.32
N ILE A 147 5.85 19.35 -11.21
CA ILE A 147 5.58 20.37 -10.17
C ILE A 147 5.69 19.76 -8.78
N VAL A 148 5.04 18.61 -8.53
CA VAL A 148 5.12 17.89 -7.25
C VAL A 148 6.57 17.50 -6.94
N TYR A 149 7.29 17.03 -7.96
CA TYR A 149 8.69 16.64 -7.83
C TYR A 149 9.61 17.82 -7.49
N ILE A 150 9.48 18.93 -8.22
CA ILE A 150 10.26 20.15 -7.99
C ILE A 150 9.95 20.75 -6.62
N SER A 151 8.67 20.78 -6.21
CA SER A 151 8.30 21.25 -4.89
C SER A 151 8.88 20.39 -3.76
N GLY A 152 8.88 19.04 -3.93
CA GLY A 152 9.52 18.13 -3.01
C GLY A 152 11.03 18.35 -2.89
N VAL A 153 11.73 18.50 -4.02
CA VAL A 153 13.15 18.83 -4.06
C VAL A 153 13.41 20.19 -3.38
N GLY A 154 12.56 21.19 -3.61
CA GLY A 154 12.66 22.51 -2.97
C GLY A 154 12.57 22.43 -1.46
N VAL A 155 11.65 21.62 -0.91
CA VAL A 155 11.51 21.40 0.55
C VAL A 155 12.77 20.72 1.13
N VAL A 156 13.34 19.74 0.42
CA VAL A 156 14.60 19.08 0.83
C VAL A 156 15.76 20.07 0.87
N ILE A 157 15.91 20.90 -0.17
CA ILE A 157 16.99 21.89 -0.26
C ILE A 157 16.83 22.98 0.81
N ALA A 158 15.60 23.38 1.11
CA ALA A 158 15.30 24.39 2.13
C ALA A 158 15.56 23.92 3.56
N GLY A 159 15.85 22.63 3.79
CA GLY A 159 16.15 22.07 5.11
C GLY A 159 14.99 22.19 6.12
N VAL A 160 13.76 22.20 5.63
CA VAL A 160 12.55 22.35 6.46
C VAL A 160 12.35 21.06 7.28
N SER A 161 11.76 21.17 8.46
CA SER A 161 11.47 20.03 9.37
C SER A 161 10.59 18.92 8.75
N THR A 162 9.98 19.17 7.59
CA THR A 162 9.17 18.23 6.79
C THR A 162 9.99 17.41 5.77
N THR A 163 11.31 17.35 5.93
CA THR A 163 12.23 16.68 4.99
C THR A 163 11.85 15.20 4.75
N SER A 164 11.38 14.48 5.78
CA SER A 164 10.92 13.09 5.66
C SER A 164 9.73 12.96 4.71
N ILE A 165 8.76 13.88 4.79
CA ILE A 165 7.58 13.90 3.91
C ILE A 165 8.01 14.17 2.46
N ALA A 166 8.97 15.09 2.24
CA ALA A 166 9.47 15.39 0.92
C ALA A 166 10.15 14.18 0.27
N PHE A 167 10.97 13.43 1.00
CA PHE A 167 11.56 12.17 0.49
C PHE A 167 10.49 11.09 0.26
N THR A 168 9.46 11.03 1.10
CA THR A 168 8.32 10.11 0.89
C THR A 168 7.63 10.42 -0.45
N LEU A 169 7.33 11.67 -0.72
CA LEU A 169 6.73 12.10 -2.00
C LEU A 169 7.66 11.82 -3.19
N LEU A 170 8.97 12.04 -3.03
CA LEU A 170 9.98 11.79 -4.06
C LEU A 170 10.08 10.31 -4.46
N PHE A 171 10.00 9.38 -3.51
CA PHE A 171 10.17 7.95 -3.77
C PHE A 171 8.87 7.22 -4.11
N SER A 172 7.69 7.79 -3.79
CA SER A 172 6.37 7.19 -4.04
C SER A 172 6.11 6.83 -5.51
N PRO A 173 6.44 7.70 -6.51
CA PRO A 173 6.18 7.38 -7.91
C PRO A 173 6.94 6.14 -8.41
N PHE A 174 8.16 5.92 -7.93
CA PHE A 174 8.95 4.76 -8.32
C PHE A 174 8.34 3.46 -7.81
N GLY A 175 7.90 3.42 -6.55
CA GLY A 175 7.19 2.26 -5.99
C GLY A 175 5.92 1.95 -6.77
N THR A 176 5.09 2.97 -7.02
CA THR A 176 3.85 2.83 -7.79
C THR A 176 4.09 2.36 -9.22
N LEU A 177 5.11 2.90 -9.91
CA LEU A 177 5.44 2.53 -11.29
C LEU A 177 5.89 1.08 -11.40
N ILE A 178 6.80 0.63 -10.52
CA ILE A 178 7.26 -0.76 -10.50
C ILE A 178 6.07 -1.70 -10.23
N ARG A 179 5.20 -1.36 -9.27
CA ARG A 179 3.98 -2.12 -9.01
C ARG A 179 3.07 -2.19 -10.22
N TYR A 180 2.85 -1.07 -10.91
CA TYR A 180 2.04 -1.04 -12.13
C TYR A 180 2.62 -1.97 -13.22
N ILE A 181 3.93 -1.91 -13.45
CA ILE A 181 4.60 -2.76 -14.45
C ILE A 181 4.45 -4.24 -14.07
N LEU A 182 4.72 -4.60 -12.81
CA LEU A 182 4.65 -5.99 -12.36
C LEU A 182 3.21 -6.50 -12.29
N SER A 183 2.22 -5.65 -12.02
CA SER A 183 0.81 -6.05 -12.01
C SER A 183 0.30 -6.53 -13.37
N GLN A 184 0.95 -6.14 -14.47
CA GLN A 184 0.61 -6.63 -15.82
C GLN A 184 0.87 -8.14 -15.97
N TYR A 185 1.75 -8.70 -15.15
CA TYR A 185 2.05 -10.14 -15.12
C TYR A 185 1.06 -10.97 -14.28
N ASN A 186 0.07 -10.34 -13.61
CA ASN A 186 -0.94 -11.06 -12.83
C ASN A 186 -1.81 -11.99 -13.69
N GLY A 187 -1.92 -11.71 -14.99
CA GLY A 187 -2.67 -12.55 -15.93
C GLY A 187 -1.92 -13.78 -16.44
N LEU A 188 -0.62 -13.95 -16.14
CA LEU A 188 0.16 -15.11 -16.60
C LEU A 188 -0.37 -16.43 -16.05
N TYR A 189 -0.82 -16.43 -14.81
CA TYR A 189 -1.42 -17.60 -14.16
C TYR A 189 -2.81 -17.23 -13.66
N SER A 190 -3.83 -17.92 -14.17
CA SER A 190 -5.23 -17.65 -13.82
C SER A 190 -5.56 -17.89 -12.33
N THR A 191 -4.72 -18.65 -11.64
CA THR A 191 -4.93 -19.06 -10.23
C THR A 191 -3.98 -18.39 -9.25
N PHE A 192 -2.99 -17.63 -9.73
CA PHE A 192 -1.97 -17.01 -8.87
C PHE A 192 -1.45 -15.68 -9.44
N PRO A 193 -1.83 -14.53 -8.87
CA PRO A 193 -1.38 -13.20 -9.29
C PRO A 193 0.10 -12.97 -8.95
N ILE A 194 0.99 -13.42 -9.84
CA ILE A 194 2.45 -13.42 -9.59
C ILE A 194 3.03 -12.01 -9.42
N GLY A 195 2.50 -11.02 -10.15
CA GLY A 195 2.98 -9.64 -10.07
C GLY A 195 2.74 -9.03 -8.70
N THR A 196 1.51 -9.13 -8.17
CA THR A 196 1.17 -8.64 -6.82
C THR A 196 1.93 -9.42 -5.74
N PHE A 197 2.07 -10.75 -5.92
CA PHE A 197 2.88 -11.58 -5.03
C PHE A 197 4.32 -11.05 -4.93
N LEU A 198 4.99 -10.84 -6.07
CA LEU A 198 6.37 -10.39 -6.12
C LEU A 198 6.56 -9.02 -5.48
N VAL A 199 5.73 -8.03 -5.82
CA VAL A 199 5.87 -6.69 -5.23
C VAL A 199 5.63 -6.69 -3.72
N ASN A 200 4.69 -7.49 -3.24
CA ASN A 200 4.40 -7.60 -1.81
C ASN A 200 5.55 -8.30 -1.06
N VAL A 201 6.08 -9.40 -1.58
CA VAL A 201 7.20 -10.12 -0.94
C VAL A 201 8.47 -9.29 -1.00
N VAL A 202 8.88 -8.83 -2.19
CA VAL A 202 10.14 -8.07 -2.37
C VAL A 202 10.08 -6.73 -1.63
N GLY A 203 8.96 -6.00 -1.72
CA GLY A 203 8.79 -4.75 -0.99
C GLY A 203 8.82 -4.92 0.53
N SER A 204 8.31 -6.04 1.05
CA SER A 204 8.42 -6.37 2.48
C SER A 204 9.87 -6.65 2.89
N MET A 205 10.63 -7.37 2.06
CA MET A 205 12.06 -7.61 2.32
C MET A 205 12.87 -6.31 2.35
N ILE A 206 12.63 -5.42 1.38
CA ILE A 206 13.28 -4.10 1.32
C ILE A 206 12.93 -3.30 2.58
N LEU A 207 11.65 -3.26 2.98
CA LEU A 207 11.22 -2.53 4.18
C LEU A 207 11.90 -3.08 5.46
N ILE A 208 11.99 -4.39 5.60
CA ILE A 208 12.69 -5.01 6.74
C ILE A 208 14.18 -4.67 6.72
N GLY A 209 14.82 -4.66 5.55
CA GLY A 209 16.19 -4.19 5.40
C GLY A 209 16.37 -2.72 5.82
N ILE A 210 15.45 -1.84 5.41
CA ILE A 210 15.42 -0.43 5.83
C ILE A 210 15.21 -0.32 7.34
N TYR A 211 14.34 -1.14 7.93
CA TYR A 211 14.14 -1.17 9.38
C TYR A 211 15.44 -1.49 10.12
N ILE A 212 16.20 -2.47 9.64
CA ILE A 212 17.53 -2.79 10.20
C ILE A 212 18.49 -1.59 10.06
N LEU A 213 18.53 -0.96 8.88
CA LEU A 213 19.36 0.23 8.66
C LEU A 213 19.01 1.37 9.62
N LYS A 214 17.73 1.53 9.98
CA LYS A 214 17.28 2.52 10.98
C LYS A 214 17.73 2.16 12.41
N THR A 215 18.07 0.91 12.71
CA THR A 215 18.61 0.50 14.03
C THR A 215 20.12 0.72 14.15
N ILE A 216 20.83 0.79 13.01
CA ILE A 216 22.23 1.17 12.99
C ILE A 216 22.29 2.68 13.20
N SER A 217 23.20 3.15 14.07
CA SER A 217 23.37 4.57 14.38
C SER A 217 23.65 5.38 13.10
N VAL A 218 22.62 5.91 12.49
CA VAL A 218 22.71 6.82 11.34
C VAL A 218 22.81 8.23 11.89
N SER A 219 23.99 8.83 11.81
CA SER A 219 24.20 10.21 12.25
C SER A 219 23.65 11.19 11.22
N GLY A 220 22.71 12.05 11.62
CA GLY A 220 22.18 13.15 10.81
C GLY A 220 20.71 13.01 10.42
N SER A 221 20.04 14.15 10.27
CA SER A 221 18.62 14.23 9.92
C SER A 221 18.32 13.82 8.48
N VAL A 222 19.21 14.14 7.52
CA VAL A 222 19.02 13.84 6.10
C VAL A 222 19.07 12.34 5.80
N PRO A 223 20.08 11.54 6.24
CA PRO A 223 20.05 10.09 6.02
C PRO A 223 18.84 9.42 6.64
N CYS A 224 18.40 9.89 7.82
CA CYS A 224 17.20 9.40 8.47
C CYS A 224 15.95 9.67 7.64
N ALA A 225 15.79 10.89 7.13
CA ALA A 225 14.68 11.28 6.28
C ALA A 225 14.63 10.49 4.96
N VAL A 226 15.79 10.15 4.37
CA VAL A 226 15.89 9.27 3.19
C VAL A 226 15.38 7.87 3.52
N LEU A 227 15.79 7.28 4.65
CA LEU A 227 15.33 5.96 5.06
C LEU A 227 13.82 5.93 5.34
N VAL A 228 13.26 7.01 5.91
CA VAL A 228 11.80 7.17 6.07
C VAL A 228 11.13 7.26 4.71
N GLY A 229 11.64 8.09 3.81
CA GLY A 229 11.11 8.23 2.47
C GLY A 229 11.12 6.93 1.65
N LEU A 230 12.17 6.12 1.77
CA LEU A 230 12.24 4.79 1.15
C LEU A 230 11.24 3.81 1.79
N ALA A 231 11.10 3.84 3.12
CA ALA A 231 10.14 2.98 3.82
C ALA A 231 8.69 3.31 3.45
N ASP A 232 8.28 4.56 3.64
CA ASP A 232 6.89 4.97 3.53
C ASP A 232 6.53 5.32 2.07
N GLY A 233 7.42 5.99 1.35
CA GLY A 233 7.22 6.36 -0.04
C GLY A 233 7.40 5.18 -0.99
N PHE A 234 8.61 4.63 -1.07
CA PHE A 234 8.90 3.57 -2.04
C PHE A 234 8.21 2.25 -1.66
N CYS A 235 8.51 1.67 -0.49
CA CYS A 235 7.93 0.37 -0.10
C CYS A 235 6.43 0.46 0.16
N GLY A 236 5.95 1.56 0.75
CA GLY A 236 4.52 1.81 0.97
C GLY A 236 3.72 1.82 -0.33
N CYS A 237 4.22 2.50 -1.37
CA CYS A 237 3.57 2.56 -2.68
C CYS A 237 3.87 1.35 -3.58
N LEU A 238 4.96 0.61 -3.34
CA LEU A 238 5.29 -0.62 -4.06
C LEU A 238 4.35 -1.76 -3.67
N THR A 239 4.04 -1.91 -2.39
CA THR A 239 3.22 -3.00 -1.85
C THR A 239 1.76 -2.57 -1.65
N THR A 240 0.82 -3.52 -1.66
CA THR A 240 -0.61 -3.20 -1.60
C THR A 240 -1.42 -4.31 -0.92
N ILE A 241 -2.36 -3.91 -0.06
CA ILE A 241 -3.39 -4.79 0.50
C ILE A 241 -4.70 -4.71 -0.29
N SER A 242 -5.08 -3.54 -0.84
CA SER A 242 -6.36 -3.39 -1.53
C SER A 242 -6.43 -4.25 -2.80
N THR A 243 -5.36 -4.27 -3.61
CA THR A 243 -5.27 -5.16 -4.77
C THR A 243 -5.23 -6.62 -4.34
N PHE A 244 -4.45 -6.95 -3.30
CA PHE A 244 -4.38 -8.29 -2.73
C PHE A 244 -5.74 -8.80 -2.26
N ALA A 245 -6.50 -8.01 -1.49
CA ALA A 245 -7.85 -8.35 -1.03
C ALA A 245 -8.83 -8.52 -2.20
N MET A 246 -8.71 -7.68 -3.24
CA MET A 246 -9.51 -7.80 -4.45
C MET A 246 -9.21 -9.11 -5.20
N GLU A 247 -7.94 -9.46 -5.36
CA GLU A 247 -7.52 -10.72 -5.99
C GLU A 247 -8.01 -11.93 -5.19
N LEU A 248 -7.91 -11.89 -3.84
CA LEU A 248 -8.46 -12.95 -2.99
C LEU A 248 -9.96 -13.16 -3.20
N SER A 249 -10.73 -12.10 -3.46
CA SER A 249 -12.18 -12.19 -3.69
C SER A 249 -12.54 -12.74 -5.07
N LEU A 250 -11.66 -12.60 -6.06
CA LEU A 250 -11.88 -13.03 -7.44
C LEU A 250 -11.39 -14.44 -7.73
N LEU A 251 -10.41 -14.93 -6.98
CA LEU A 251 -9.83 -16.24 -7.18
C LEU A 251 -10.77 -17.37 -6.70
N PRO A 252 -10.71 -18.56 -7.32
CA PRO A 252 -11.34 -19.76 -6.76
C PRO A 252 -10.87 -19.99 -5.32
N VAL A 253 -11.76 -20.47 -4.45
CA VAL A 253 -11.52 -20.59 -2.99
C VAL A 253 -10.17 -21.24 -2.67
N ARG A 254 -9.85 -22.36 -3.29
CA ARG A 254 -8.57 -23.06 -3.06
C ARG A 254 -7.37 -22.20 -3.44
N SER A 255 -7.42 -21.55 -4.60
CA SER A 255 -6.34 -20.68 -5.10
C SER A 255 -6.18 -19.44 -4.23
N SER A 256 -7.29 -18.86 -3.76
CA SER A 256 -7.30 -17.71 -2.85
C SER A 256 -6.57 -18.04 -1.54
N TYR A 257 -6.85 -19.18 -0.90
CA TYR A 257 -6.14 -19.61 0.30
C TYR A 257 -4.66 -19.88 0.05
N ILE A 258 -4.32 -20.57 -1.05
CA ILE A 258 -2.92 -20.83 -1.41
C ILE A 258 -2.17 -19.52 -1.63
N TYR A 259 -2.75 -18.59 -2.38
CA TYR A 259 -2.15 -17.29 -2.65
C TYR A 259 -1.98 -16.45 -1.37
N CYS A 260 -3.01 -16.43 -0.50
CA CYS A 260 -2.97 -15.76 0.78
C CYS A 260 -1.84 -16.29 1.68
N LEU A 261 -1.85 -17.60 1.90
CA LEU A 261 -0.85 -18.26 2.74
C LEU A 261 0.56 -18.14 2.16
N ALA A 262 0.72 -18.35 0.84
CA ALA A 262 2.03 -18.20 0.20
C ALA A 262 2.59 -16.78 0.36
N SER A 263 1.75 -15.75 0.16
CA SER A 263 2.18 -14.35 0.29
C SER A 263 2.60 -14.00 1.72
N ILE A 264 1.80 -14.39 2.71
CA ILE A 264 2.08 -14.10 4.13
C ILE A 264 3.28 -14.94 4.60
N CYS A 265 3.26 -16.27 4.41
CA CYS A 265 4.32 -17.15 4.90
C CYS A 265 5.67 -16.83 4.25
N MET A 266 5.69 -16.59 2.93
CA MET A 266 6.94 -16.24 2.24
C MET A 266 7.51 -14.91 2.76
N SER A 267 6.67 -13.88 2.90
CA SER A 267 7.11 -12.58 3.41
C SER A 267 7.61 -12.66 4.86
N GLN A 268 6.92 -13.41 5.73
CA GLN A 268 7.33 -13.61 7.12
C GLN A 268 8.61 -14.46 7.22
N PHE A 269 8.70 -15.54 6.44
CA PHE A 269 9.88 -16.40 6.42
C PHE A 269 11.15 -15.65 5.99
N LEU A 270 11.07 -14.93 4.87
CA LEU A 270 12.19 -14.13 4.38
C LEU A 270 12.51 -12.97 5.32
N GLY A 271 11.49 -12.34 5.89
CA GLY A 271 11.65 -11.32 6.92
C GLY A 271 12.39 -11.85 8.17
N MET A 272 12.02 -13.05 8.61
CA MET A 272 12.69 -13.73 9.72
C MET A 272 14.15 -14.09 9.39
N LEU A 273 14.44 -14.50 8.15
CA LEU A 273 15.82 -14.75 7.73
C LEU A 273 16.66 -13.46 7.77
N ILE A 274 16.14 -12.34 7.29
CA ILE A 274 16.87 -11.07 7.24
C ILE A 274 17.02 -10.46 8.64
N ALA A 275 15.91 -10.26 9.35
CA ALA A 275 15.92 -9.59 10.64
C ALA A 275 16.34 -10.51 11.79
N GLY A 276 16.07 -11.83 11.70
CA GLY A 276 16.49 -12.82 12.69
C GLY A 276 18.01 -13.01 12.71
N THR A 277 18.65 -13.08 11.54
CA THR A 277 20.12 -13.12 11.46
C THR A 277 20.76 -11.86 12.04
N TRP A 278 20.19 -10.70 11.74
CA TRP A 278 20.63 -9.44 12.33
C TRP A 278 20.48 -9.44 13.86
N ALA A 279 19.31 -9.83 14.37
CA ALA A 279 19.03 -9.88 15.80
C ALA A 279 19.95 -10.85 16.57
N TRP A 280 20.42 -11.90 15.90
CA TRP A 280 21.36 -12.86 16.49
C TRP A 280 22.74 -12.26 16.75
N TYR A 281 23.20 -11.37 15.87
CA TYR A 281 24.52 -10.75 15.97
C TYR A 281 24.52 -9.40 16.70
N SER A 282 23.36 -8.79 16.93
CA SER A 282 23.25 -7.45 17.52
C SER A 282 22.76 -7.50 18.96
N PRO A 283 23.31 -6.68 19.89
CA PRO A 283 22.76 -6.55 21.23
C PRO A 283 21.30 -6.10 21.18
N VAL A 284 20.47 -6.61 22.09
CA VAL A 284 19.01 -6.29 22.14
C VAL A 284 18.73 -4.78 22.18
N ALA A 285 19.60 -3.99 22.78
CA ALA A 285 19.50 -2.53 22.81
C ALA A 285 19.67 -1.87 21.43
N ALA A 286 20.34 -2.52 20.47
CA ALA A 286 20.55 -2.01 19.12
C ALA A 286 19.37 -2.30 18.17
N LEU A 287 18.32 -2.97 18.64
CA LEU A 287 17.15 -3.34 17.83
C LEU A 287 16.05 -2.26 17.83
N GLN A 288 16.25 -1.15 18.53
CA GLN A 288 15.35 -0.01 18.49
C GLN A 288 15.80 0.97 17.40
N PRO A 289 14.88 1.44 16.52
CA PRO A 289 15.23 2.43 15.52
C PRO A 289 15.76 3.70 16.19
N THR A 290 16.95 4.11 15.83
CA THR A 290 17.54 5.39 16.27
C THR A 290 17.00 6.57 15.44
N CYS A 291 16.50 6.27 14.25
CA CYS A 291 15.83 7.20 13.36
C CYS A 291 14.32 7.30 13.69
N ILE A 292 13.96 8.27 14.52
CA ILE A 292 12.57 8.69 14.72
C ILE A 292 12.36 9.95 13.87
N ALA A 293 11.41 9.87 12.92
CA ALA A 293 11.05 11.00 12.04
C ALA A 293 10.15 11.98 12.75
#